data_6b566928c6ec0f3e8f5ad25cb1ad37a1
#
_entry.id   6b566928c6ec0f3e8f5ad25cb1ad37a1
#
_cell.length_a   1.000
_cell.length_b   1.000
_cell.length_c   1.000
_cell.angle_alpha   90.00
_cell.angle_beta   90.00
_cell.angle_gamma   90.00
#
_symmetry.space_group_name_H-M   'P 1'
#
loop_
_entity.id
_entity.type
_entity.pdbx_description
1 polymer ?
#
loop_
_entity_poly.entity_id
_entity_poly.type
_entity_poly.pdbx_seq_one_letter_code
_entity_poly.pdbx_strand_id
1 'polypeptide(L)'
;MKSVRYFFEYIIIKFLFFIFSLLGYSRASNIGEKIGKLFGPLIRDNKKILHNLEECNIGNNDHDRTVIVSEMWGNYGRILAEYPFIKHFRNSNLSKYITLEGKDILDEIIREKKSVVFISAHFNNFELMALCLEKAGIDLAAIYRPLNNFFLNNTMENIRKKYICRNQIKKGKSGSREILKFIKQNFSIALMIDQRVSEG
;
A
#
# COMPACT_ATOMS: atom_id res chain seq x y z
N MET A 1 13.41 2.49 25.33
CA MET A 1 14.16 1.89 24.21
C MET A 1 13.37 1.85 22.88
N LYS A 2 12.13 1.32 22.81
CA LYS A 2 11.36 1.27 21.53
C LYS A 2 11.13 2.66 20.89
N SER A 3 10.80 3.69 21.67
CA SER A 3 10.53 5.03 21.15
C SER A 3 11.76 5.68 20.49
N VAL A 4 12.94 5.50 21.06
CA VAL A 4 14.20 6.01 20.51
C VAL A 4 14.51 5.32 19.16
N ARG A 5 14.37 3.99 19.11
CA ARG A 5 14.53 3.25 17.87
C ARG A 5 13.55 3.74 16.81
N TYR A 6 12.28 3.91 17.13
CA TYR A 6 11.25 4.40 16.19
C TYR A 6 11.55 5.81 15.70
N PHE A 7 12.13 6.66 16.53
CA PHE A 7 12.54 7.99 16.12
C PHE A 7 13.68 7.93 15.09
N PHE A 8 14.70 7.10 15.32
CA PHE A 8 15.78 6.91 14.34
C PHE A 8 15.29 6.30 13.03
N GLU A 9 14.45 5.26 13.08
CA GLU A 9 13.79 4.69 11.88
C GLU A 9 13.04 5.77 11.10
N TYR A 10 12.30 6.62 11.79
CA TYR A 10 11.58 7.74 11.19
C TYR A 10 12.51 8.74 10.49
N ILE A 11 13.60 9.14 11.12
CA ILE A 11 14.58 10.06 10.53
C ILE A 11 15.20 9.44 9.28
N ILE A 12 15.59 8.16 9.32
CA ILE A 12 16.16 7.44 8.18
C ILE A 12 15.16 7.42 7.01
N ILE A 13 13.91 7.06 7.27
CA ILE A 13 12.87 7.02 6.22
C ILE A 13 12.59 8.41 5.65
N LYS A 14 12.54 9.45 6.48
CA LYS A 14 12.37 10.84 6.01
C LYS A 14 13.54 11.28 5.14
N PHE A 15 14.75 10.92 5.52
CA PHE A 15 15.95 11.21 4.73
C PHE A 15 15.92 10.46 3.39
N LEU A 16 15.55 9.19 3.39
CA LEU A 16 15.35 8.41 2.15
C LEU A 16 14.28 9.05 1.26
N PHE A 17 13.14 9.47 1.81
CA PHE A 17 12.09 10.16 1.04
C PHE A 17 12.62 11.46 0.41
N PHE A 18 13.44 12.21 1.13
CA PHE A 18 14.10 13.40 0.58
C PHE A 18 15.01 13.04 -0.60
N ILE A 19 15.92 12.08 -0.43
CA ILE A 19 16.83 11.62 -1.51
C ILE A 19 16.01 11.11 -2.72
N PHE A 20 15.01 10.26 -2.51
CA PHE A 20 14.17 9.76 -3.59
C PHE A 20 13.47 10.88 -4.35
N SER A 21 12.98 11.90 -3.65
CA SER A 21 12.32 13.05 -4.29
C SER A 21 13.25 13.84 -5.21
N LEU A 22 14.57 13.87 -4.94
CA LEU A 22 15.57 14.52 -5.79
C LEU A 22 15.92 13.70 -7.05
N LEU A 23 15.83 12.37 -6.97
CA LEU A 23 16.21 11.46 -8.06
C LEU A 23 15.15 11.37 -9.16
N GLY A 24 13.92 11.77 -8.87
CA GLY A 24 12.77 11.56 -9.75
C GLY A 24 12.22 10.12 -9.67
N TYR A 25 10.97 9.95 -10.07
CA TYR A 25 10.18 8.72 -9.88
C TYR A 25 10.89 7.44 -10.35
N SER A 26 11.29 7.38 -11.61
CA SER A 26 11.83 6.15 -12.20
C SER A 26 13.15 5.69 -11.54
N ARG A 27 14.06 6.64 -11.28
CA ARG A 27 15.32 6.31 -10.60
C ARG A 27 15.10 5.92 -9.15
N ALA A 28 14.23 6.63 -8.45
CA ALA A 28 13.87 6.33 -7.06
C ALA A 28 13.29 4.92 -6.93
N SER A 29 12.34 4.55 -7.79
CA SER A 29 11.73 3.20 -7.81
C SER A 29 12.78 2.11 -8.04
N ASN A 30 13.67 2.29 -9.04
CA ASN A 30 14.73 1.31 -9.33
C ASN A 30 15.77 1.18 -8.20
N ILE A 31 16.13 2.28 -7.54
CA ILE A 31 17.02 2.25 -6.38
C ILE A 31 16.31 1.61 -5.19
N GLY A 32 15.03 1.94 -4.99
CA GLY A 32 14.20 1.32 -3.96
C GLY A 32 14.14 -0.19 -4.10
N GLU A 33 13.97 -0.71 -5.32
CA GLU A 33 14.03 -2.15 -5.60
C GLU A 33 15.33 -2.78 -5.11
N LYS A 34 16.47 -2.20 -5.50
CA LYS A 34 17.80 -2.73 -5.11
C LYS A 34 17.99 -2.70 -3.60
N ILE A 35 17.58 -1.62 -2.95
CA ILE A 35 17.60 -1.49 -1.48
C ILE A 35 16.69 -2.57 -0.85
N GLY A 36 15.49 -2.76 -1.38
CA GLY A 36 14.57 -3.80 -0.90
C GLY A 36 15.15 -5.20 -1.00
N LYS A 37 15.71 -5.56 -2.17
CA LYS A 37 16.36 -6.87 -2.40
C LYS A 37 17.54 -7.11 -1.45
N LEU A 38 18.35 -6.06 -1.19
CA LEU A 38 19.54 -6.16 -0.35
C LEU A 38 19.19 -6.23 1.16
N PHE A 39 18.33 -5.34 1.63
CA PHE A 39 18.07 -5.17 3.06
C PHE A 39 16.81 -5.90 3.55
N GLY A 40 15.89 -6.24 2.67
CA GLY A 40 14.64 -6.91 3.02
C GLY A 40 14.84 -8.21 3.82
N PRO A 41 15.72 -9.13 3.37
CA PRO A 41 16.02 -10.37 4.10
C PRO A 41 16.59 -10.16 5.50
N LEU A 42 17.25 -9.01 5.76
CA LEU A 42 17.78 -8.64 7.07
C LEU A 42 16.68 -8.11 8.03
N ILE A 43 15.60 -7.59 7.48
CA ILE A 43 14.46 -7.06 8.27
C ILE A 43 13.59 -8.20 8.79
N ARG A 44 13.39 -9.23 7.96
CA ARG A 44 12.55 -10.38 8.29
C ARG A 44 13.10 -11.66 7.65
N ASP A 45 13.16 -12.73 8.43
CA ASP A 45 13.56 -14.04 7.95
C ASP A 45 12.62 -14.56 6.85
N ASN A 46 13.21 -15.03 5.76
CA ASN A 46 12.50 -15.55 4.59
C ASN A 46 11.98 -16.97 4.78
N LYS A 47 12.39 -17.72 5.81
CA LYS A 47 12.05 -19.13 6.02
C LYS A 47 10.55 -19.40 5.92
N LYS A 48 9.74 -18.57 6.59
CA LYS A 48 8.29 -18.73 6.56
C LYS A 48 7.70 -18.46 5.17
N ILE A 49 8.27 -17.54 4.42
CA ILE A 49 7.81 -17.21 3.07
C ILE A 49 8.15 -18.35 2.13
N LEU A 50 9.38 -18.85 2.17
CA LEU A 50 9.84 -19.99 1.38
C LEU A 50 9.00 -21.24 1.67
N HIS A 51 8.76 -21.55 2.94
CA HIS A 51 7.89 -22.65 3.33
C HIS A 51 6.47 -22.50 2.78
N ASN A 52 5.87 -21.31 2.86
CA ASN A 52 4.54 -21.09 2.30
C ASN A 52 4.51 -21.26 0.78
N LEU A 53 5.55 -20.83 0.05
CA LEU A 53 5.67 -21.04 -1.39
C LEU A 53 5.76 -22.51 -1.74
N GLU A 54 6.50 -23.29 -0.95
CA GLU A 54 6.63 -24.74 -1.10
C GLU A 54 5.30 -25.45 -0.87
N GLU A 55 4.61 -25.18 0.24
CA GLU A 55 3.31 -25.76 0.56
C GLU A 55 2.24 -25.45 -0.49
N CYS A 56 2.32 -24.27 -1.11
CA CYS A 56 1.42 -23.86 -2.19
C CYS A 56 1.85 -24.33 -3.58
N ASN A 57 2.94 -25.11 -3.69
CA ASN A 57 3.53 -25.55 -4.96
C ASN A 57 3.86 -24.38 -5.92
N ILE A 58 4.28 -23.24 -5.37
CA ILE A 58 4.70 -22.06 -6.14
C ILE A 58 6.22 -22.11 -6.32
N GLY A 59 6.67 -21.97 -7.57
CA GLY A 59 8.09 -22.15 -7.96
C GLY A 59 8.46 -23.62 -8.13
N ASN A 60 9.16 -23.92 -9.23
CA ASN A 60 9.49 -25.31 -9.60
C ASN A 60 10.57 -25.93 -8.71
N ASN A 61 11.39 -25.11 -8.08
CA ASN A 61 12.52 -25.49 -7.24
C ASN A 61 12.89 -24.38 -6.24
N ASP A 62 13.84 -24.62 -5.37
CA ASP A 62 14.27 -23.67 -4.34
C ASP A 62 14.89 -22.39 -4.92
N HIS A 63 15.54 -22.49 -6.08
CA HIS A 63 16.07 -21.32 -6.77
C HIS A 63 14.92 -20.38 -7.22
N ASP A 64 13.90 -20.93 -7.86
CA ASP A 64 12.73 -20.15 -8.30
C ASP A 64 12.06 -19.46 -7.11
N ARG A 65 11.86 -20.18 -6.00
CA ARG A 65 11.28 -19.62 -4.77
C ARG A 65 12.13 -18.48 -4.20
N THR A 66 13.46 -18.63 -4.23
CA THR A 66 14.39 -17.59 -3.78
C THR A 66 14.29 -16.34 -4.67
N VAL A 67 14.15 -16.50 -5.98
CA VAL A 67 13.93 -15.40 -6.92
C VAL A 67 12.59 -14.68 -6.60
N ILE A 68 11.50 -15.43 -6.40
CA ILE A 68 10.19 -14.87 -6.03
C ILE A 68 10.30 -14.03 -4.75
N VAL A 69 10.98 -14.54 -3.72
CA VAL A 69 11.19 -13.80 -2.46
C VAL A 69 12.02 -12.54 -2.68
N SER A 70 13.06 -12.61 -3.50
CA SER A 70 13.88 -11.44 -3.86
C SER A 70 13.04 -10.38 -4.57
N GLU A 71 12.23 -10.77 -5.56
CA GLU A 71 11.34 -9.85 -6.27
C GLU A 71 10.28 -9.23 -5.35
N MET A 72 9.74 -10.00 -4.42
CA MET A 72 8.84 -9.50 -3.37
C MET A 72 9.50 -8.39 -2.55
N TRP A 73 10.74 -8.57 -2.09
CA TRP A 73 11.47 -7.54 -1.36
C TRP A 73 11.77 -6.32 -2.23
N GLY A 74 12.11 -6.56 -3.50
CA GLY A 74 12.27 -5.50 -4.49
C GLY A 74 11.02 -4.65 -4.64
N ASN A 75 9.85 -5.30 -4.73
CA ASN A 75 8.57 -4.61 -4.82
C ASN A 75 8.27 -3.75 -3.57
N TYR A 76 8.50 -4.25 -2.36
CA TYR A 76 8.35 -3.45 -1.13
C TYR A 76 9.30 -2.23 -1.12
N GLY A 77 10.53 -2.41 -1.62
CA GLY A 77 11.48 -1.32 -1.77
C GLY A 77 11.00 -0.26 -2.77
N ARG A 78 10.42 -0.68 -3.91
CA ARG A 78 9.78 0.23 -4.89
C ARG A 78 8.65 1.03 -4.24
N ILE A 79 7.71 0.36 -3.59
CA ILE A 79 6.56 1.01 -2.93
C ILE A 79 7.05 2.09 -1.96
N LEU A 80 8.05 1.77 -1.13
CA LEU A 80 8.61 2.74 -0.18
C LEU A 80 9.22 3.96 -0.90
N ALA A 81 9.99 3.72 -1.97
CA ALA A 81 10.64 4.78 -2.74
C ALA A 81 9.65 5.63 -3.56
N GLU A 82 8.48 5.11 -3.87
CA GLU A 82 7.43 5.77 -4.62
C GLU A 82 6.52 6.65 -3.75
N TYR A 83 6.52 6.49 -2.43
CA TYR A 83 5.69 7.27 -1.53
C TYR A 83 5.84 8.79 -1.66
N PRO A 84 7.04 9.37 -1.84
CA PRO A 84 7.19 10.81 -2.07
C PRO A 84 6.46 11.32 -3.33
N PHE A 85 6.16 10.41 -4.28
CA PHE A 85 5.57 10.72 -5.57
C PHE A 85 4.05 10.50 -5.63
N ILE A 86 3.41 9.98 -4.59
CA ILE A 86 1.96 9.69 -4.55
C ILE A 86 1.14 10.91 -4.98
N LYS A 87 1.51 12.12 -4.54
CA LYS A 87 0.88 13.37 -4.96
C LYS A 87 0.90 13.59 -6.47
N HIS A 88 1.94 13.12 -7.15
CA HIS A 88 2.12 13.28 -8.60
C HIS A 88 1.30 12.26 -9.40
N PHE A 89 1.06 11.08 -8.87
CA PHE A 89 0.09 10.13 -9.43
C PHE A 89 -1.33 10.68 -9.39
N ARG A 90 -1.67 11.41 -8.33
CA ARG A 90 -3.01 12.02 -8.22
C ARG A 90 -3.17 13.25 -9.11
N ASN A 91 -2.22 14.19 -9.08
CA ASN A 91 -2.44 15.56 -9.52
C ASN A 91 -1.61 15.99 -10.74
N SER A 92 -0.71 15.15 -11.26
CA SER A 92 0.19 15.59 -12.33
C SER A 92 0.66 14.48 -13.28
N ASN A 93 1.85 14.63 -13.82
CA ASN A 93 2.41 13.88 -14.93
C ASN A 93 2.55 12.36 -14.72
N LEU A 94 2.56 11.87 -13.49
CA LEU A 94 2.66 10.43 -13.23
C LEU A 94 1.32 9.70 -13.43
N SER A 95 0.20 10.40 -13.54
CA SER A 95 -1.10 9.78 -13.86
C SER A 95 -1.09 9.03 -15.19
N LYS A 96 -0.22 9.41 -16.12
CA LYS A 96 -0.02 8.70 -17.42
C LYS A 96 0.50 7.26 -17.28
N TYR A 97 1.07 6.90 -16.15
CA TYR A 97 1.53 5.54 -15.87
C TYR A 97 0.45 4.64 -15.24
N ILE A 98 -0.76 5.17 -15.07
CA ILE A 98 -1.90 4.42 -14.54
C ILE A 98 -2.86 4.19 -15.68
N THR A 99 -3.17 2.93 -15.97
CA THR A 99 -4.26 2.53 -16.83
C THR A 99 -5.37 1.94 -15.96
N LEU A 100 -6.59 2.43 -16.14
CA LEU A 100 -7.76 1.92 -15.45
C LEU A 100 -8.57 1.05 -16.44
N GLU A 101 -8.54 -0.25 -16.23
CA GLU A 101 -9.38 -1.21 -16.95
C GLU A 101 -10.72 -1.36 -16.20
N GLY A 102 -11.80 -1.66 -16.94
CA GLY A 102 -13.15 -1.74 -16.36
C GLY A 102 -13.71 -0.37 -15.95
N LYS A 103 -13.33 0.69 -16.68
CA LYS A 103 -13.83 2.03 -16.43
C LYS A 103 -15.35 2.13 -16.59
N ASP A 104 -15.93 1.39 -17.49
CA ASP A 104 -17.37 1.26 -17.73
C ASP A 104 -18.12 0.80 -16.48
N ILE A 105 -17.59 -0.20 -15.76
CA ILE A 105 -18.14 -0.68 -14.48
C ILE A 105 -18.07 0.42 -13.43
N LEU A 106 -16.94 1.13 -13.37
CA LEU A 106 -16.76 2.22 -12.41
C LEU A 106 -17.71 3.39 -12.71
N ASP A 107 -17.86 3.76 -13.98
CA ASP A 107 -18.79 4.82 -14.43
C ASP A 107 -20.26 4.43 -14.12
N GLU A 108 -20.61 3.13 -14.20
CA GLU A 108 -21.93 2.62 -13.81
C GLU A 108 -22.16 2.79 -12.29
N ILE A 109 -21.20 2.38 -11.45
CA ILE A 109 -21.27 2.51 -9.99
C ILE A 109 -21.48 3.99 -9.60
N ILE A 110 -20.74 4.90 -10.25
CA ILE A 110 -20.84 6.35 -10.00
C ILE A 110 -22.21 6.88 -10.42
N ARG A 111 -22.67 6.53 -11.63
CA ARG A 111 -23.97 6.96 -12.17
C ARG A 111 -25.13 6.51 -11.28
N GLU A 112 -25.10 5.26 -10.84
CA GLU A 112 -26.14 4.66 -10.00
C GLU A 112 -26.01 5.01 -8.52
N LYS A 113 -24.92 5.68 -8.14
CA LYS A 113 -24.60 6.02 -6.74
C LYS A 113 -24.64 4.81 -5.82
N LYS A 114 -24.20 3.67 -6.33
CA LYS A 114 -24.15 2.41 -5.56
C LYS A 114 -23.01 2.45 -4.56
N SER A 115 -23.31 2.06 -3.30
CA SER A 115 -22.29 1.72 -2.32
C SER A 115 -21.85 0.27 -2.59
N VAL A 116 -20.53 0.07 -2.80
CA VAL A 116 -19.95 -1.23 -3.12
C VAL A 116 -18.74 -1.52 -2.26
N VAL A 117 -18.33 -2.78 -2.19
CA VAL A 117 -17.09 -3.19 -1.52
C VAL A 117 -16.04 -3.50 -2.58
N PHE A 118 -14.99 -2.68 -2.63
CA PHE A 118 -13.83 -2.92 -3.45
C PHE A 118 -12.84 -3.83 -2.72
N ILE A 119 -12.60 -4.98 -3.30
CA ILE A 119 -11.68 -6.00 -2.76
C ILE A 119 -10.41 -6.00 -3.60
N SER A 120 -9.25 -5.99 -2.95
CA SER A 120 -7.94 -6.06 -3.59
C SER A 120 -6.93 -6.84 -2.75
N ALA A 121 -5.71 -6.90 -3.23
CA ALA A 121 -4.57 -7.51 -2.57
C ALA A 121 -3.34 -6.59 -2.64
N HIS A 122 -2.27 -6.92 -1.90
CA HIS A 122 -1.03 -6.16 -1.87
C HIS A 122 -0.18 -6.40 -3.13
N PHE A 123 -0.75 -6.14 -4.33
CA PHE A 123 -0.05 -6.20 -5.60
C PHE A 123 0.66 -4.88 -5.89
N ASN A 124 1.94 -4.94 -6.22
CA ASN A 124 2.73 -3.76 -6.57
C ASN A 124 2.41 -2.55 -5.68
N ASN A 125 2.22 -1.36 -6.26
CA ASN A 125 1.83 -0.17 -5.51
C ASN A 125 0.30 -0.16 -5.27
N PHE A 126 -0.15 -0.99 -4.33
CA PHE A 126 -1.56 -1.16 -3.96
C PHE A 126 -2.25 0.13 -3.47
N GLU A 127 -1.49 1.15 -3.06
CA GLU A 127 -2.03 2.46 -2.68
C GLU A 127 -2.75 3.16 -3.86
N LEU A 128 -2.35 2.86 -5.09
CA LEU A 128 -2.92 3.48 -6.29
C LEU A 128 -4.37 3.06 -6.55
N MET A 129 -4.82 1.89 -6.09
CA MET A 129 -6.21 1.48 -6.23
C MET A 129 -7.16 2.47 -5.56
N ALA A 130 -6.99 2.71 -4.27
CA ALA A 130 -7.85 3.63 -3.52
C ALA A 130 -7.73 5.07 -4.05
N LEU A 131 -6.53 5.48 -4.50
CA LEU A 131 -6.32 6.77 -5.16
C LEU A 131 -7.15 6.91 -6.43
N CYS A 132 -7.15 5.89 -7.30
CA CYS A 132 -7.89 5.91 -8.57
C CYS A 132 -9.39 5.95 -8.34
N LEU A 133 -9.91 5.15 -7.40
CA LEU A 133 -11.32 5.10 -7.06
C LEU A 133 -11.83 6.45 -6.53
N GLU A 134 -11.12 7.04 -5.57
CA GLU A 134 -11.50 8.35 -5.02
C GLU A 134 -11.35 9.47 -6.05
N LYS A 135 -10.31 9.43 -6.87
CA LYS A 135 -10.11 10.39 -7.96
C LYS A 135 -11.20 10.30 -9.03
N ALA A 136 -11.74 9.12 -9.27
CA ALA A 136 -12.85 8.90 -10.20
C ALA A 136 -14.20 9.41 -9.66
N GLY A 137 -14.30 9.79 -8.38
CA GLY A 137 -15.50 10.35 -7.77
C GLY A 137 -16.28 9.37 -6.89
N ILE A 138 -15.71 8.23 -6.54
CA ILE A 138 -16.30 7.30 -5.57
C ILE A 138 -16.17 7.88 -4.16
N ASP A 139 -17.28 7.99 -3.44
CA ASP A 139 -17.26 8.22 -2.00
C ASP A 139 -16.71 6.99 -1.30
N LEU A 140 -15.41 7.05 -0.97
CA LEU A 140 -14.64 5.89 -0.54
C LEU A 140 -14.15 6.03 0.91
N ALA A 141 -14.19 4.92 1.66
CA ALA A 141 -13.49 4.76 2.93
C ALA A 141 -12.59 3.51 2.85
N ALA A 142 -11.29 3.69 3.08
CA ALA A 142 -10.29 2.64 2.93
C ALA A 142 -9.86 2.09 4.30
N ILE A 143 -9.85 0.76 4.44
CA ILE A 143 -9.41 0.10 5.66
C ILE A 143 -7.89 -0.05 5.63
N TYR A 144 -7.22 0.33 6.72
CA TYR A 144 -5.78 0.21 6.84
C TYR A 144 -5.34 -0.26 8.23
N ARG A 145 -4.16 -0.87 8.28
CA ARG A 145 -3.48 -1.19 9.53
C ARG A 145 -2.47 -0.08 9.87
N PRO A 146 -2.57 0.58 11.04
CA PRO A 146 -1.56 1.52 11.50
C PRO A 146 -0.18 0.87 11.60
N LEU A 147 0.86 1.62 11.27
CA LEU A 147 2.24 1.17 11.46
C LEU A 147 2.59 1.13 12.94
N ASN A 148 3.42 0.16 13.33
CA ASN A 148 3.91 0.07 14.72
C ASN A 148 4.75 1.29 15.13
N ASN A 149 5.50 1.88 14.19
CA ASN A 149 6.22 3.12 14.39
C ASN A 149 5.26 4.31 14.28
N PHE A 150 4.87 4.87 15.40
CA PHE A 150 3.87 5.95 15.45
C PHE A 150 4.33 7.26 14.79
N PHE A 151 5.63 7.56 14.78
CA PHE A 151 6.15 8.75 14.07
C PHE A 151 5.96 8.60 12.56
N LEU A 152 6.31 7.43 12.04
CA LEU A 152 6.15 7.12 10.63
C LEU A 152 4.67 6.98 10.26
N ASN A 153 3.85 6.36 11.13
CA ASN A 153 2.41 6.21 10.92
C ASN A 153 1.72 7.55 10.65
N ASN A 154 2.02 8.58 11.45
CA ASN A 154 1.44 9.91 11.27
C ASN A 154 1.78 10.49 9.89
N THR A 155 3.03 10.33 9.45
CA THR A 155 3.45 10.79 8.11
C THR A 155 2.70 10.06 7.01
N MET A 156 2.61 8.72 7.09
CA MET A 156 1.94 7.90 6.08
C MET A 156 0.43 8.15 6.05
N GLU A 157 -0.19 8.26 7.22
CA GLU A 157 -1.62 8.57 7.35
C GLU A 157 -1.96 9.94 6.74
N ASN A 158 -1.12 10.95 6.94
CA ASN A 158 -1.30 12.27 6.33
C ASN A 158 -1.18 12.22 4.80
N ILE A 159 -0.22 11.47 4.27
CA ILE A 159 -0.08 11.26 2.82
C ILE A 159 -1.33 10.56 2.27
N ARG A 160 -1.78 9.49 2.92
CA ARG A 160 -2.98 8.74 2.52
C ARG A 160 -4.21 9.61 2.50
N LYS A 161 -4.51 10.32 3.59
CA LYS A 161 -5.68 11.22 3.69
C LYS A 161 -5.67 12.33 2.64
N LYS A 162 -4.48 12.85 2.32
CA LYS A 162 -4.35 13.98 1.39
C LYS A 162 -4.35 13.56 -0.07
N TYR A 163 -3.79 12.40 -0.40
CA TYR A 163 -3.49 12.05 -1.79
C TYR A 163 -4.04 10.70 -2.25
N ILE A 164 -4.45 9.80 -1.34
CA ILE A 164 -4.94 8.47 -1.68
C ILE A 164 -6.45 8.38 -1.46
N CYS A 165 -6.87 8.41 -0.21
CA CYS A 165 -8.27 8.36 0.17
C CYS A 165 -8.47 9.14 1.47
N ARG A 166 -9.39 10.10 1.47
CA ARG A 166 -9.65 11.00 2.61
C ARG A 166 -10.09 10.23 3.85
N ASN A 167 -10.96 9.26 3.68
CA ASN A 167 -11.54 8.52 4.79
C ASN A 167 -10.74 7.24 5.01
N GLN A 168 -9.98 7.22 6.10
CA GLN A 168 -9.13 6.10 6.51
C GLN A 168 -9.71 5.44 7.76
N ILE A 169 -10.09 4.17 7.66
CA ILE A 169 -10.64 3.38 8.76
C ILE A 169 -9.53 2.52 9.35
N LYS A 170 -9.24 2.71 10.64
CA LYS A 170 -8.28 1.88 11.35
C LYS A 170 -8.86 0.49 11.59
N LYS A 171 -8.11 -0.54 11.22
CA LYS A 171 -8.46 -1.92 11.51
C LYS A 171 -8.64 -2.16 13.03
N GLY A 172 -9.60 -3.02 13.38
CA GLY A 172 -9.90 -3.43 14.77
C GLY A 172 -11.36 -3.19 15.15
N LYS A 173 -11.72 -3.42 16.41
CA LYS A 173 -13.11 -3.34 16.90
C LYS A 173 -13.78 -1.98 16.64
N SER A 174 -13.05 -0.88 16.77
CA SER A 174 -13.54 0.46 16.43
C SER A 174 -13.80 0.60 14.94
N GLY A 175 -12.93 0.03 14.10
CA GLY A 175 -13.04 0.07 12.65
C GLY A 175 -14.31 -0.57 12.12
N SER A 176 -14.75 -1.70 12.71
CA SER A 176 -16.00 -2.34 12.30
C SER A 176 -17.22 -1.43 12.49
N ARG A 177 -17.24 -0.62 13.56
CA ARG A 177 -18.31 0.37 13.78
C ARG A 177 -18.22 1.52 12.78
N GLU A 178 -17.00 1.97 12.44
CA GLU A 178 -16.78 3.02 11.44
C GLU A 178 -17.20 2.54 10.05
N ILE A 179 -16.92 1.30 9.67
CA ILE A 179 -17.37 0.70 8.41
C ILE A 179 -18.90 0.79 8.30
N LEU A 180 -19.63 0.33 9.32
CA LEU A 180 -21.09 0.39 9.33
C LEU A 180 -21.62 1.84 9.23
N LYS A 181 -20.93 2.80 9.86
CA LYS A 181 -21.28 4.22 9.76
C LYS A 181 -21.11 4.73 8.33
N PHE A 182 -19.99 4.41 7.68
CA PHE A 182 -19.73 4.83 6.31
C PHE A 182 -20.71 4.19 5.32
N ILE A 183 -21.01 2.91 5.46
CA ILE A 183 -22.03 2.22 4.64
C ILE A 183 -23.41 2.89 4.78
N LYS A 184 -23.83 3.24 6.00
CA LYS A 184 -25.10 3.97 6.24
C LYS A 184 -25.12 5.36 5.60
N GLN A 185 -23.94 5.95 5.34
CA GLN A 185 -23.78 7.22 4.64
C GLN A 185 -23.56 7.03 3.12
N ASN A 186 -23.82 5.83 2.62
CA ASN A 186 -23.65 5.45 1.21
C ASN A 186 -22.21 5.50 0.68
N PHE A 187 -21.21 5.39 1.56
CA PHE A 187 -19.82 5.24 1.13
C PHE A 187 -19.52 3.82 0.70
N SER A 188 -18.69 3.70 -0.31
CA SER A 188 -18.03 2.44 -0.68
C SER A 188 -16.87 2.15 0.24
N ILE A 189 -16.55 0.86 0.42
CA ILE A 189 -15.46 0.42 1.30
C ILE A 189 -14.37 -0.25 0.46
N ALA A 190 -13.10 0.12 0.69
CA ALA A 190 -11.96 -0.54 0.08
C ALA A 190 -11.17 -1.33 1.13
N LEU A 191 -10.88 -2.61 0.84
CA LEU A 191 -10.11 -3.49 1.73
C LEU A 191 -9.19 -4.44 0.97
N MET A 192 -8.09 -4.81 1.63
CA MET A 192 -7.17 -5.86 1.20
C MET A 192 -7.52 -7.16 1.93
N ILE A 193 -7.59 -8.28 1.21
CA ILE A 193 -8.04 -9.58 1.77
C ILE A 193 -6.99 -10.67 1.75
N ASP A 194 -5.80 -10.39 1.25
CA ASP A 194 -4.71 -11.36 1.02
C ASP A 194 -3.83 -11.62 2.26
N GLN A 195 -4.03 -10.91 3.36
CA GLN A 195 -3.25 -11.11 4.57
C GLN A 195 -4.09 -11.67 5.71
N ARG A 196 -3.59 -12.76 6.31
CA ARG A 196 -4.19 -13.30 7.54
C ARG A 196 -4.04 -12.28 8.68
N VAL A 197 -5.11 -12.10 9.39
CA VAL A 197 -5.17 -11.27 10.58
C VAL A 197 -5.32 -12.16 11.80
N SER A 198 -4.37 -12.09 12.72
CA SER A 198 -4.41 -12.83 13.99
C SER A 198 -5.30 -12.18 15.05
N GLU A 199 -5.59 -10.89 14.89
CA GLU A 199 -6.43 -10.09 15.80
C GLU A 199 -7.42 -9.29 14.95
N GLY A 200 -8.69 -9.59 15.03
CA GLY A 200 -9.71 -8.90 14.22
C GLY A 200 -11.01 -8.78 14.92
#